data_e822b212cf18ea27e92777412eda3c14
#
_entry.id   e822b212cf18ea27e92777412eda3c14
#
_cell.length_a   1.000
_cell.length_b   1.000
_cell.length_c   1.000
_cell.angle_alpha   90.00
_cell.angle_beta   90.00
_cell.angle_gamma   90.00
#
_symmetry.space_group_name_H-M   'P 1'
#
loop_
_entity.id
_entity.type
_entity.pdbx_description
1 polymer ?
#
loop_
_entity_poly.entity_id
_entity_poly.type
_entity_poly.pdbx_seq_one_letter_code
_entity_poly.pdbx_strand_id
1 'polypeptide(L)'
;MKNLTLIIPTKKEVESLPVFLKELKDYKCQKMIVMQKEDLATFDKIKKIKNIKIIKQKKNGYGNALIEGIKATKTKYCCIINADGSMNPKYLKRMLILCEKKDLIFTSRYQKPGGGSEDDDIITSIGNFF
;
A
#
# COMPACT_ATOMS: atom_id res chain seq x y z
N MET A 1 7.17 -14.33 -4.49
CA MET A 1 6.95 -12.88 -4.25
C MET A 1 8.24 -12.02 -4.30
N LYS A 2 9.41 -12.60 -4.55
CA LYS A 2 10.69 -11.83 -4.60
C LYS A 2 10.71 -10.70 -5.65
N ASN A 3 9.92 -10.82 -6.72
CA ASN A 3 9.82 -9.84 -7.81
C ASN A 3 8.73 -8.77 -7.58
N LEU A 4 8.26 -8.59 -6.34
CA LEU A 4 7.23 -7.63 -5.97
C LEU A 4 7.78 -6.61 -4.98
N THR A 5 7.48 -5.34 -5.20
CA THR A 5 7.62 -4.25 -4.23
C THR A 5 6.23 -3.79 -3.81
N LEU A 6 5.96 -3.79 -2.51
CA LEU A 6 4.82 -3.11 -1.93
C LEU A 6 5.18 -1.64 -1.71
N ILE A 7 4.46 -0.74 -2.34
CA ILE A 7 4.58 0.71 -2.13
C ILE A 7 3.54 1.11 -1.10
N ILE A 8 3.99 1.59 0.04
CA ILE A 8 3.16 1.94 1.19
C ILE A 8 3.28 3.44 1.43
N PRO A 9 2.40 4.25 0.79
CA PRO A 9 2.34 5.68 1.05
C PRO A 9 1.87 5.91 2.49
N THR A 10 2.52 6.83 3.20
CA THR A 10 2.32 7.00 4.64
C THR A 10 2.33 8.46 5.02
N LYS A 11 1.36 8.87 5.85
CA LYS A 11 1.27 10.19 6.44
C LYS A 11 0.62 10.11 7.82
N LYS A 12 1.41 10.38 8.88
CA LYS A 12 0.96 10.36 10.29
C LYS A 12 0.38 9.02 10.75
N GLU A 13 0.96 7.90 10.27
CA GLU A 13 0.50 6.55 10.56
C GLU A 13 1.31 5.92 11.72
N VAL A 14 1.38 6.64 12.84
CA VAL A 14 2.24 6.31 14.00
C VAL A 14 1.87 4.96 14.62
N GLU A 15 0.57 4.65 14.69
CA GLU A 15 0.04 3.44 15.33
C GLU A 15 -0.27 2.33 14.30
N SER A 16 -0.92 2.67 13.19
CA SER A 16 -1.37 1.70 12.19
C SER A 16 -0.22 1.05 11.41
N LEU A 17 0.76 1.83 10.98
CA LEU A 17 1.85 1.33 10.16
C LEU A 17 2.69 0.23 10.83
N PRO A 18 3.11 0.34 12.12
CA PRO A 18 3.85 -0.75 12.76
C PRO A 18 3.03 -2.04 12.88
N VAL A 19 1.72 -1.94 13.10
CA VAL A 19 0.81 -3.10 13.15
C VAL A 19 0.73 -3.74 11.78
N PHE A 20 0.47 -2.95 10.75
CA PHE A 20 0.38 -3.43 9.37
C PHE A 20 1.69 -4.08 8.89
N LEU A 21 2.84 -3.53 9.24
CA LEU A 21 4.13 -4.13 8.91
C LEU A 21 4.34 -5.50 9.58
N LYS A 22 3.76 -5.75 10.77
CA LYS A 22 3.76 -7.08 11.40
C LYS A 22 2.92 -8.07 10.60
N GLU A 23 1.75 -7.67 10.09
CA GLU A 23 0.92 -8.51 9.21
C GLU A 23 1.65 -8.87 7.92
N LEU A 24 2.46 -7.94 7.40
CA LEU A 24 3.27 -8.17 6.20
C LEU A 24 4.54 -8.99 6.44
N LYS A 25 4.85 -9.40 7.68
CA LYS A 25 6.10 -10.07 8.04
C LYS A 25 6.39 -11.32 7.19
N ASP A 26 5.38 -12.15 6.97
CA ASP A 26 5.52 -13.43 6.28
C ASP A 26 5.48 -13.31 4.74
N TYR A 27 5.18 -12.11 4.23
CA TYR A 27 5.20 -11.84 2.80
C TYR A 27 6.64 -11.54 2.35
N LYS A 28 7.25 -12.49 1.63
CA LYS A 28 8.64 -12.40 1.12
C LYS A 28 8.72 -11.47 -0.11
N CYS A 29 8.41 -10.20 0.07
CA CYS A 29 8.49 -9.13 -0.93
C CYS A 29 9.18 -7.91 -0.35
N GLN A 30 9.65 -7.00 -1.21
CA GLN A 30 10.19 -5.72 -0.77
C GLN A 30 9.06 -4.84 -0.26
N LYS A 31 9.25 -4.21 0.89
CA LYS A 31 8.32 -3.24 1.47
C LYS A 31 8.97 -1.86 1.41
N MET A 32 8.34 -0.94 0.71
CA MET A 32 8.84 0.42 0.48
C MET A 32 7.87 1.43 1.08
N ILE A 33 8.28 2.04 2.17
CA ILE A 33 7.51 3.09 2.84
C ILE A 33 7.86 4.41 2.19
N VAL A 34 6.86 5.14 1.70
CA VAL A 34 7.04 6.47 1.11
C VAL A 34 6.33 7.49 1.99
N MET A 35 7.08 8.35 2.64
CA MET A 35 6.59 9.22 3.71
C MET A 35 7.09 10.65 3.58
N GLN A 36 6.38 11.59 4.20
CA GLN A 36 6.79 12.99 4.29
C GLN A 36 8.05 13.13 5.15
N LYS A 37 8.93 14.07 4.81
CA LYS A 37 10.17 14.31 5.56
C LYS A 37 9.91 14.76 6.99
N GLU A 38 8.83 15.50 7.18
CA GLU A 38 8.42 16.12 8.42
C GLU A 38 7.73 15.15 9.39
N ASP A 39 7.33 13.95 8.91
CA ASP A 39 6.66 12.93 9.73
C ASP A 39 7.66 12.14 10.58
N LEU A 40 8.31 12.84 11.51
CA LEU A 40 9.32 12.27 12.39
C LEU A 40 8.74 11.24 13.35
N ALA A 41 7.50 11.43 13.80
CA ALA A 41 6.84 10.53 14.75
C ALA A 41 6.65 9.13 14.15
N THR A 42 6.12 9.05 12.91
CA THR A 42 6.00 7.76 12.20
C THR A 42 7.37 7.18 11.89
N PHE A 43 8.33 8.01 11.44
CA PHE A 43 9.70 7.57 11.16
C PHE A 43 10.35 6.90 12.38
N ASP A 44 10.27 7.51 13.55
CA ASP A 44 10.87 6.98 14.77
C ASP A 44 10.32 5.61 15.18
N LYS A 45 9.05 5.36 14.92
CA LYS A 45 8.43 4.05 15.18
C LYS A 45 8.93 2.94 14.27
N ILE A 46 9.26 3.26 13.02
CA ILE A 46 9.59 2.26 12.01
C ILE A 46 11.09 2.14 11.68
N LYS A 47 11.92 3.14 12.02
CA LYS A 47 13.34 3.19 11.64
C LYS A 47 14.18 1.96 12.05
N LYS A 48 13.74 1.22 13.09
CA LYS A 48 14.41 0.00 13.57
C LYS A 48 13.83 -1.29 12.96
N ILE A 49 12.74 -1.21 12.18
CA ILE A 49 12.13 -2.39 11.56
C ILE A 49 13.03 -2.85 10.41
N LYS A 50 13.40 -4.13 10.43
CA LYS A 50 14.22 -4.75 9.39
C LYS A 50 13.41 -5.07 8.15
N ASN A 51 14.11 -5.20 7.01
CA ASN A 51 13.53 -5.60 5.72
C ASN A 51 12.49 -4.64 5.14
N ILE A 52 12.59 -3.36 5.48
CA ILE A 52 11.83 -2.28 4.84
C ILE A 52 12.80 -1.27 4.21
N LYS A 53 12.35 -0.59 3.17
CA LYS A 53 13.02 0.56 2.56
C LYS A 53 12.19 1.80 2.83
N ILE A 54 12.79 2.84 3.38
CA ILE A 54 12.10 4.12 3.65
C ILE A 54 12.56 5.14 2.62
N ILE A 55 11.60 5.80 1.97
CA ILE A 55 11.81 6.93 1.07
C ILE A 55 11.14 8.16 1.68
N LYS A 56 11.92 9.21 1.88
CA LYS A 56 11.41 10.52 2.25
C LYS A 56 11.04 11.29 0.97
N GLN A 57 9.76 11.67 0.84
CA GLN A 57 9.24 12.35 -0.35
C GLN A 57 10.01 13.64 -0.65
N LYS A 58 10.20 13.91 -1.93
CA LYS A 58 10.71 15.21 -2.40
C LYS A 58 9.62 16.26 -2.41
N LYS A 59 8.41 15.86 -2.82
CA LYS A 59 7.20 16.70 -2.83
C LYS A 59 6.10 16.04 -2.02
N ASN A 60 5.44 16.78 -1.16
CA ASN A 60 4.33 16.28 -0.37
C ASN A 60 3.11 15.95 -1.24
N GLY A 61 2.25 15.09 -0.74
CA GLY A 61 1.01 14.65 -1.37
C GLY A 61 1.00 13.16 -1.72
N TYR A 62 -0.19 12.58 -1.67
CA TYR A 62 -0.39 11.15 -1.89
C TYR A 62 0.07 10.71 -3.31
N GLY A 63 -0.36 11.43 -4.34
CA GLY A 63 0.05 11.14 -5.71
C GLY A 63 1.56 11.23 -5.93
N ASN A 64 2.24 12.19 -5.28
CA ASN A 64 3.70 12.28 -5.32
C ASN A 64 4.36 11.08 -4.63
N ALA A 65 3.81 10.61 -3.50
CA ALA A 65 4.29 9.40 -2.84
C ALA A 65 4.23 8.19 -3.77
N LEU A 66 3.12 8.02 -4.48
CA LEU A 66 2.96 6.92 -5.45
C LEU A 66 3.98 7.02 -6.59
N ILE A 67 4.11 8.19 -7.21
CA ILE A 67 5.04 8.42 -8.32
C ILE A 67 6.49 8.16 -7.88
N GLU A 68 6.89 8.66 -6.71
CA GLU A 68 8.23 8.46 -6.18
C GLU A 68 8.49 6.99 -5.83
N GLY A 69 7.50 6.30 -5.26
CA GLY A 69 7.55 4.87 -4.97
C GLY A 69 7.69 4.02 -6.22
N ILE A 70 6.87 4.29 -7.25
CA ILE A 70 6.92 3.59 -8.54
C ILE A 70 8.29 3.78 -9.21
N LYS A 71 8.77 5.03 -9.29
CA LYS A 71 10.10 5.34 -9.87
C LYS A 71 11.25 4.69 -9.12
N ALA A 72 11.13 4.48 -7.81
CA ALA A 72 12.16 3.86 -6.99
C ALA A 72 12.11 2.32 -6.97
N THR A 73 11.06 1.74 -7.55
CA THR A 73 10.88 0.29 -7.66
C THR A 73 11.86 -0.30 -8.65
N LYS A 74 12.53 -1.41 -8.25
CA LYS A 74 13.48 -2.16 -9.08
C LYS A 74 13.02 -3.57 -9.39
N THR A 75 11.91 -3.99 -8.82
CA THR A 75 11.31 -5.32 -9.06
C THR A 75 10.40 -5.29 -10.29
N LYS A 76 10.13 -6.47 -10.84
CA LYS A 76 9.25 -6.60 -12.04
C LYS A 76 7.85 -6.06 -11.81
N TYR A 77 7.33 -6.21 -10.59
CA TYR A 77 5.99 -5.77 -10.21
C TYR A 77 6.03 -4.82 -9.03
N CYS A 78 5.08 -3.90 -8.98
CA CYS A 78 4.80 -3.12 -7.78
C CYS A 78 3.30 -3.19 -7.44
N CYS A 79 2.99 -3.08 -6.17
CA CYS A 79 1.62 -3.01 -5.67
C CYS A 79 1.52 -1.88 -4.66
N ILE A 80 0.54 -1.01 -4.85
CA ILE A 80 0.20 0.04 -3.88
C ILE A 80 -0.70 -0.57 -2.83
N ILE A 81 -0.36 -0.38 -1.56
CA ILE A 81 -1.14 -0.85 -0.43
C ILE A 81 -1.08 0.19 0.69
N ASN A 82 -2.24 0.58 1.24
CA ASN A 82 -2.31 1.62 2.27
C ASN A 82 -1.80 1.13 3.62
N ALA A 83 -1.27 2.07 4.42
CA ALA A 83 -0.72 1.80 5.74
C ALA A 83 -1.78 1.61 6.84
N ASP A 84 -3.02 1.97 6.58
CA ASP A 84 -4.17 1.92 7.49
C ASP A 84 -4.79 0.52 7.70
N GLY A 85 -4.29 -0.49 6.98
CA GLY A 85 -4.81 -1.85 7.03
C GLY A 85 -6.12 -2.06 6.26
N SER A 86 -6.65 -1.04 5.57
CA SER A 86 -7.89 -1.14 4.79
C SER A 86 -7.81 -2.11 3.61
N MET A 87 -6.59 -2.46 3.18
CA MET A 87 -6.33 -3.37 2.07
C MET A 87 -5.78 -4.70 2.58
N ASN A 88 -6.50 -5.79 2.35
CA ASN A 88 -6.11 -7.11 2.87
C ASN A 88 -5.01 -7.75 2.01
N PRO A 89 -3.82 -8.01 2.57
CA PRO A 89 -2.67 -8.54 1.83
C PRO A 89 -2.85 -10.00 1.34
N LYS A 90 -3.87 -10.72 1.79
CA LYS A 90 -4.14 -12.10 1.32
C LYS A 90 -4.34 -12.20 -0.19
N TYR A 91 -4.80 -11.12 -0.83
CA TYR A 91 -5.03 -11.09 -2.27
C TYR A 91 -3.75 -10.96 -3.12
N LEU A 92 -2.62 -10.57 -2.52
CA LEU A 92 -1.36 -10.36 -3.25
C LEU A 92 -0.90 -11.55 -4.08
N LYS A 93 -1.06 -12.78 -3.56
CA LYS A 93 -0.69 -13.99 -4.30
C LYS A 93 -1.53 -14.14 -5.58
N ARG A 94 -2.85 -13.94 -5.47
CA ARG A 94 -3.78 -14.03 -6.61
C ARG A 94 -3.48 -12.95 -7.65
N MET A 95 -3.21 -11.72 -7.19
CA MET A 95 -2.85 -10.61 -8.08
C MET A 95 -1.56 -10.91 -8.85
N LEU A 96 -0.53 -11.46 -8.21
CA LEU A 96 0.72 -11.84 -8.89
C LEU A 96 0.53 -12.88 -9.99
N ILE A 97 -0.34 -13.87 -9.79
CA ILE A 97 -0.68 -14.85 -10.82
C ILE A 97 -1.34 -14.16 -12.02
N LEU A 98 -2.24 -13.22 -11.76
CA LEU A 98 -2.93 -12.47 -12.82
C LEU A 98 -1.96 -11.55 -13.58
N CYS A 99 -0.92 -11.01 -12.93
CA CYS A 99 0.10 -10.18 -13.57
C CYS A 99 0.91 -10.89 -14.66
N GLU A 100 0.85 -12.21 -14.75
CA GLU A 100 1.45 -12.96 -15.86
C GLU A 100 0.72 -12.71 -17.19
N LYS A 101 -0.56 -12.32 -17.13
CA LYS A 101 -1.45 -12.12 -18.30
C LYS A 101 -2.04 -10.72 -18.40
N LYS A 102 -1.83 -9.87 -17.40
CA LYS A 102 -2.41 -8.53 -17.32
C LYS A 102 -1.38 -7.53 -16.83
N ASP A 103 -1.36 -6.36 -17.45
CA ASP A 103 -0.43 -5.28 -17.10
C ASP A 103 -0.85 -4.53 -15.83
N LEU A 104 -2.17 -4.40 -15.60
CA LEU A 104 -2.74 -3.72 -14.45
C LEU A 104 -3.84 -4.58 -13.81
N ILE A 105 -3.87 -4.57 -12.48
CA ILE A 105 -4.87 -5.29 -11.70
C ILE A 105 -5.34 -4.37 -10.58
N PHE A 106 -6.65 -4.18 -10.52
CA PHE A 106 -7.31 -3.46 -9.45
C PHE A 106 -8.19 -4.40 -8.65
N THR A 107 -8.16 -4.28 -7.33
CA THR A 107 -9.16 -4.90 -6.46
C THR A 107 -10.33 -3.95 -6.30
N SER A 108 -11.55 -4.48 -6.30
CA SER A 108 -12.76 -3.70 -6.08
C SER A 108 -13.41 -4.10 -4.75
N ARG A 109 -13.89 -3.11 -3.99
CA ARG A 109 -14.71 -3.30 -2.80
C ARG A 109 -16.17 -3.56 -3.16
N TYR A 110 -16.61 -3.15 -4.35
CA TYR A 110 -18.01 -3.12 -4.78
C TYR A 110 -18.37 -4.22 -5.78
N GLN A 111 -17.42 -5.00 -6.26
CA GLN A 111 -17.69 -6.09 -7.19
C GLN A 111 -18.35 -7.26 -6.48
N LYS A 112 -19.54 -7.71 -6.95
CA LYS A 112 -20.27 -8.85 -6.36
C LYS A 112 -19.52 -10.18 -6.61
N PRO A 113 -19.54 -11.09 -5.63
CA PRO A 113 -19.99 -10.97 -4.24
C PRO A 113 -18.93 -10.24 -3.37
N GLY A 114 -18.68 -8.99 -3.63
CA GLY A 114 -17.75 -8.16 -2.90
C GLY A 114 -18.46 -7.34 -1.83
N GLY A 115 -17.74 -6.83 -0.87
CA GLY A 115 -18.27 -6.00 0.19
C GLY A 115 -18.58 -4.57 -0.26
N GLY A 116 -19.12 -3.77 0.67
CA GLY A 116 -19.05 -2.32 0.66
C GLY A 116 -17.87 -1.84 1.50
N SER A 117 -17.74 -0.55 1.70
CA SER A 117 -16.86 0.04 2.70
C SER A 117 -17.71 0.45 3.90
N GLU A 118 -17.23 0.15 5.11
CA GLU A 118 -17.91 0.59 6.35
C GLU A 118 -17.89 2.12 6.50
N ASP A 119 -16.96 2.78 5.80
CA ASP A 119 -16.79 4.23 5.79
C ASP A 119 -17.67 4.94 4.75
N ASP A 120 -18.41 4.20 3.91
CA ASP A 120 -19.23 4.81 2.87
C ASP A 120 -20.57 5.27 3.46
N ASP A 121 -20.84 6.56 3.36
CA ASP A 121 -22.20 7.08 3.50
C ASP A 121 -23.05 6.76 2.24
N ILE A 122 -24.35 7.06 2.32
CA ILE A 122 -25.30 6.78 1.23
C ILE A 122 -24.90 7.48 -0.06
N ILE A 123 -24.36 8.70 0.03
CA ILE A 123 -23.96 9.51 -1.12
C ILE A 123 -22.72 8.92 -1.79
N THR A 124 -21.72 8.52 -1.00
CA THR A 124 -20.50 7.87 -1.48
C THR A 124 -20.81 6.51 -2.11
N SER A 125 -21.71 5.73 -1.51
CA SER A 125 -22.16 4.46 -2.06
C SER A 125 -22.83 4.62 -3.41
N ILE A 126 -23.70 5.62 -3.60
CA ILE A 126 -24.34 5.92 -4.88
C ILE A 126 -23.29 6.35 -5.92
N GLY A 127 -22.36 7.24 -5.54
CA GLY A 127 -21.30 7.70 -6.45
C GLY A 127 -20.35 6.60 -6.93
N ASN A 128 -20.18 5.52 -6.17
CA ASN A 128 -19.33 4.39 -6.53
C ASN A 128 -20.03 3.33 -7.41
N PHE A 129 -21.33 3.48 -7.66
CA PHE A 129 -22.12 2.61 -8.56
C PHE A 129 -22.14 3.09 -10.02
N PHE A 130 -21.70 4.32 -10.29
CA PHE A 130 -21.60 4.94 -11.61
C PHE A 130 -20.14 5.13 -12.01
#